data_c09f125a1020699f3ad2c08bc536a4d5
#
_entry.id   c09f125a1020699f3ad2c08bc536a4d5
#
_cell.length_a   1.000
_cell.length_b   1.000
_cell.length_c   1.000
_cell.angle_alpha   90.00
_cell.angle_beta   90.00
_cell.angle_gamma   90.00
#
_symmetry.space_group_name_H-M   'P 1'
#
loop_
_entity.id
_entity.type
_entity.pdbx_description
1 polymer ?
#
loop_
_entity_poly.entity_id
_entity_poly.type
_entity_poly.pdbx_seq_one_letter_code
_entity_poly.pdbx_strand_id
1 'polypeptide(L)'
;MGLMHKDFHSGNIINQNFALSYITDFGLCKPVTENEPENVYGVIPYMAPETLSRGEYTKASDIYSFGMVMLEVLTSYPPYYNIPHNENLAMGICEGLKPEIKCEIPQFLKEIMEKCWNFEPLNRPTAEELGSQLGKYDYRCNNEIRKQVNNQINVANKSNKNFIQYDPNVKHSEAIYTSRHLPFVKSKKFETHDTKQCNFVIPDDINDIIEENEIQEN
;
A
#
# COMPACT_ATOMS: atom_id res chain seq x y z
N MET A 1 -21.03 14.42 -3.30
CA MET A 1 -19.64 14.95 -3.28
C MET A 1 -18.71 13.84 -2.84
N GLY A 2 -17.60 13.61 -3.56
CA GLY A 2 -16.62 12.60 -3.13
C GLY A 2 -15.64 13.19 -2.12
N LEU A 3 -15.36 12.45 -1.06
CA LEU A 3 -14.32 12.79 -0.09
C LEU A 3 -13.09 11.91 -0.33
N MET A 4 -11.92 12.43 0.01
CA MET A 4 -10.65 11.71 0.10
C MET A 4 -10.22 11.68 1.56
N HIS A 5 -9.69 10.54 2.01
CA HIS A 5 -9.18 10.40 3.38
C HIS A 5 -7.84 11.09 3.55
N LYS A 6 -6.94 10.93 2.58
CA LYS A 6 -5.58 11.46 2.51
C LYS A 6 -4.55 10.84 3.46
N ASP A 7 -4.98 10.11 4.46
CA ASP A 7 -4.12 9.43 5.42
C ASP A 7 -4.66 8.03 5.75
N PHE A 8 -4.93 7.25 4.69
CA PHE A 8 -5.48 5.91 4.83
C PHE A 8 -4.36 4.90 5.10
N HIS A 9 -4.29 4.37 6.32
CA HIS A 9 -3.34 3.35 6.74
C HIS A 9 -3.95 2.50 7.87
N SER A 10 -3.31 1.39 8.22
CA SER A 10 -3.81 0.44 9.22
C SER A 10 -4.06 1.07 10.61
N GLY A 11 -3.25 2.06 11.01
CA GLY A 11 -3.42 2.80 12.25
C GLY A 11 -4.72 3.61 12.34
N ASN A 12 -5.34 3.94 11.20
CA ASN A 12 -6.61 4.67 11.11
C ASN A 12 -7.81 3.73 10.86
N ILE A 13 -7.64 2.43 11.15
CA ILE A 13 -8.71 1.44 11.09
C ILE A 13 -8.90 0.83 12.47
N ILE A 14 -10.08 1.00 13.03
CA ILE A 14 -10.47 0.39 14.31
C ILE A 14 -11.31 -0.85 14.04
N ASN A 15 -10.87 -1.98 14.56
CA ASN A 15 -11.61 -3.23 14.51
C ASN A 15 -12.39 -3.42 15.81
N GLN A 16 -13.71 -3.36 15.74
CA GLN A 16 -14.57 -3.67 16.88
C GLN A 16 -14.66 -5.18 17.11
N ASN A 17 -14.70 -5.94 16.01
CA ASN A 17 -14.66 -7.41 15.99
C ASN A 17 -14.28 -7.88 14.58
N PHE A 18 -14.22 -9.20 14.34
CA PHE A 18 -13.85 -9.78 13.02
C PHE A 18 -14.78 -9.37 11.85
N ALA A 19 -15.97 -8.86 12.14
CA ALA A 19 -16.96 -8.50 11.13
C ALA A 19 -17.13 -6.99 10.93
N LEU A 20 -16.64 -6.16 11.86
CA LEU A 20 -16.89 -4.72 11.87
C LEU A 20 -15.58 -3.95 12.05
N SER A 21 -15.22 -3.21 11.02
CA SER A 21 -14.09 -2.29 11.01
C SER A 21 -14.57 -0.89 10.65
N TYR A 22 -13.98 0.11 11.27
CA TYR A 22 -14.32 1.52 11.06
C TYR A 22 -13.07 2.29 10.65
N ILE A 23 -13.22 3.14 9.64
CA ILE A 23 -12.20 4.13 9.29
C ILE A 23 -12.34 5.30 10.26
N THR A 24 -11.22 5.82 10.74
CA THR A 24 -11.13 6.90 11.72
C THR A 24 -10.14 7.96 11.28
N ASP A 25 -10.01 9.03 12.06
CA ASP A 25 -9.09 10.15 11.82
C ASP A 25 -9.32 10.86 10.48
N PHE A 26 -10.48 11.50 10.37
CA PHE A 26 -10.86 12.30 9.20
C PHE A 26 -10.26 13.72 9.21
N GLY A 27 -9.26 14.00 10.05
CA GLY A 27 -8.67 15.34 10.21
C GLY A 27 -8.09 15.93 8.94
N LEU A 28 -7.59 15.09 8.04
CA LEU A 28 -7.07 15.49 6.72
C LEU A 28 -8.08 15.31 5.57
N CYS A 29 -9.29 14.81 5.88
CA CYS A 29 -10.31 14.54 4.87
C CYS A 29 -10.78 15.82 4.19
N LYS A 30 -10.75 15.85 2.87
CA LYS A 30 -11.20 16.99 2.05
C LYS A 30 -12.00 16.53 0.83
N PRO A 31 -12.88 17.40 0.29
CA PRO A 31 -13.47 17.21 -1.03
C PRO A 31 -12.38 17.13 -2.11
N VAL A 32 -12.64 16.35 -3.17
CA VAL A 32 -11.70 16.20 -4.31
C VAL A 32 -11.34 17.54 -4.97
N THR A 33 -12.21 18.55 -4.83
CA THR A 33 -12.03 19.90 -5.40
C THR A 33 -11.06 20.77 -4.61
N GLU A 34 -10.69 20.39 -3.39
CA GLU A 34 -9.83 21.16 -2.49
C GLU A 34 -8.46 20.48 -2.34
N ASN A 35 -7.67 20.49 -3.39
CA ASN A 35 -6.31 19.96 -3.35
C ASN A 35 -5.32 21.13 -3.13
N GLU A 36 -4.88 21.30 -1.88
CA GLU A 36 -3.82 22.24 -1.52
C GLU A 36 -2.50 21.45 -1.37
N PRO A 37 -1.59 21.57 -2.35
CA PRO A 37 -0.38 20.77 -2.38
C PRO A 37 0.76 21.28 -1.46
N GLU A 38 0.52 22.28 -0.64
CA GLU A 38 1.62 22.97 0.09
C GLU A 38 2.22 22.15 1.23
N ASN A 39 1.46 21.23 1.84
CA ASN A 39 1.94 20.40 2.94
C ASN A 39 1.48 18.96 2.75
N VAL A 40 2.42 18.06 2.47
CA VAL A 40 2.15 16.63 2.36
C VAL A 40 2.35 15.96 3.70
N TYR A 41 1.30 15.31 4.19
CA TYR A 41 1.30 14.50 5.41
C TYR A 41 0.98 13.05 5.06
N GLY A 42 1.48 12.11 5.84
CA GLY A 42 1.11 10.71 5.71
C GLY A 42 2.16 9.74 6.20
N VAL A 43 1.90 8.47 5.95
CA VAL A 43 2.78 7.34 6.28
C VAL A 43 3.34 6.79 4.97
N ILE A 44 4.62 7.04 4.68
CA ILE A 44 5.28 6.75 3.38
C ILE A 44 4.92 5.37 2.81
N PRO A 45 4.98 4.25 3.57
CA PRO A 45 4.64 2.91 3.07
C PRO A 45 3.25 2.75 2.46
N TYR A 46 2.30 3.59 2.82
CA TYR A 46 0.92 3.50 2.33
C TYR A 46 0.60 4.56 1.27
N MET A 47 1.53 5.49 1.01
CA MET A 47 1.28 6.62 0.12
C MET A 47 1.49 6.22 -1.34
N ALA A 48 0.61 6.73 -2.19
CA ALA A 48 0.68 6.51 -3.63
C ALA A 48 1.84 7.27 -4.28
N PRO A 49 2.42 6.75 -5.39
CA PRO A 49 3.53 7.38 -6.10
C PRO A 49 3.24 8.84 -6.50
N GLU A 50 2.04 9.15 -6.99
CA GLU A 50 1.64 10.51 -7.37
C GLU A 50 1.57 11.46 -6.16
N THR A 51 1.23 10.93 -4.99
CA THR A 51 1.23 11.72 -3.76
C THR A 51 2.65 11.99 -3.29
N LEU A 52 3.54 10.99 -3.33
CA LEU A 52 4.95 11.14 -2.94
C LEU A 52 5.74 12.01 -3.92
N SER A 53 5.43 11.98 -5.21
CA SER A 53 6.18 12.74 -6.23
C SER A 53 5.68 14.17 -6.42
N ARG A 54 4.36 14.40 -6.29
CA ARG A 54 3.71 15.67 -6.66
C ARG A 54 2.83 16.28 -5.58
N GLY A 55 2.62 15.57 -4.46
CA GLY A 55 1.69 15.98 -3.41
C GLY A 55 0.21 15.84 -3.81
N GLU A 56 -0.09 15.09 -4.86
CA GLU A 56 -1.45 14.94 -5.38
C GLU A 56 -2.21 13.86 -4.60
N TYR A 57 -3.24 14.28 -3.87
CA TYR A 57 -4.19 13.36 -3.25
C TYR A 57 -5.43 13.23 -4.11
N THR A 58 -5.83 11.98 -4.34
CA THR A 58 -7.03 11.64 -5.11
C THR A 58 -7.75 10.49 -4.43
N LYS A 59 -8.97 10.16 -4.86
CA LYS A 59 -9.62 8.91 -4.43
C LYS A 59 -8.78 7.70 -4.81
N ALA A 60 -8.11 7.74 -5.97
CA ALA A 60 -7.24 6.66 -6.41
C ALA A 60 -6.00 6.51 -5.53
N SER A 61 -5.49 7.57 -4.90
CA SER A 61 -4.41 7.45 -3.92
C SER A 61 -4.87 6.77 -2.62
N ASP A 62 -6.12 6.99 -2.16
CA ASP A 62 -6.68 6.23 -1.05
C ASP A 62 -6.87 4.74 -1.40
N ILE A 63 -7.19 4.42 -2.67
CA ILE A 63 -7.26 3.03 -3.15
C ILE A 63 -5.88 2.37 -3.16
N TYR A 64 -4.83 3.09 -3.55
CA TYR A 64 -3.45 2.57 -3.42
C TYR A 64 -3.13 2.21 -1.97
N SER A 65 -3.43 3.13 -1.04
CA SER A 65 -3.25 2.92 0.39
C SER A 65 -4.04 1.71 0.90
N PHE A 66 -5.27 1.51 0.42
CA PHE A 66 -6.07 0.33 0.71
C PHE A 66 -5.38 -0.97 0.26
N GLY A 67 -4.74 -0.99 -0.92
CA GLY A 67 -3.94 -2.12 -1.38
C GLY A 67 -2.78 -2.46 -0.42
N MET A 68 -2.11 -1.44 0.13
CA MET A 68 -1.06 -1.64 1.13
C MET A 68 -1.60 -2.16 2.47
N VAL A 69 -2.77 -1.69 2.91
CA VAL A 69 -3.46 -2.24 4.08
C VAL A 69 -3.88 -3.69 3.84
N MET A 70 -4.36 -4.03 2.64
CA MET A 70 -4.66 -5.43 2.29
C MET A 70 -3.42 -6.32 2.43
N LEU A 71 -2.26 -5.88 1.95
CA LEU A 71 -1.00 -6.62 2.11
C LEU A 71 -0.71 -6.90 3.58
N GLU A 72 -0.74 -5.87 4.42
CA GLU A 72 -0.46 -6.00 5.85
C GLU A 72 -1.43 -6.97 6.54
N VAL A 73 -2.74 -6.87 6.25
CA VAL A 73 -3.75 -7.76 6.82
C VAL A 73 -3.56 -9.20 6.36
N LEU A 74 -3.20 -9.43 5.10
CA LEU A 74 -3.07 -10.76 4.52
C LEU A 74 -1.75 -11.46 4.90
N THR A 75 -0.70 -10.67 5.15
CA THR A 75 0.64 -11.20 5.45
C THR A 75 1.04 -11.05 6.91
N SER A 76 0.34 -10.25 7.71
CA SER A 76 0.74 -9.73 9.03
C SER A 76 2.01 -8.86 9.03
N TYR A 77 2.65 -8.64 7.90
CA TYR A 77 3.85 -7.82 7.79
C TYR A 77 3.49 -6.41 7.34
N PRO A 78 3.82 -5.36 8.11
CA PRO A 78 3.68 -3.99 7.65
C PRO A 78 4.54 -3.74 6.40
N PRO A 79 4.06 -2.98 5.40
CA PRO A 79 4.81 -2.76 4.18
C PRO A 79 6.15 -2.07 4.48
N TYR A 80 7.24 -2.57 3.86
CA TYR A 80 8.61 -2.03 4.00
C TYR A 80 9.15 -2.00 5.43
N TYR A 81 8.75 -2.94 6.29
CA TYR A 81 9.12 -2.97 7.71
C TYR A 81 10.62 -3.06 7.97
N ASN A 82 11.38 -3.59 7.03
CA ASN A 82 12.80 -3.93 7.13
C ASN A 82 13.75 -2.84 6.61
N ILE A 83 13.23 -1.71 6.11
CA ILE A 83 14.02 -0.61 5.58
C ILE A 83 13.65 0.74 6.20
N PRO A 84 14.51 1.77 6.14
CA PRO A 84 14.21 3.09 6.67
C PRO A 84 13.11 3.79 5.86
N HIS A 85 12.17 4.45 6.56
CA HIS A 85 11.09 5.20 5.91
C HIS A 85 11.51 6.66 5.70
N ASN A 86 12.34 6.90 4.71
CA ASN A 86 12.91 8.21 4.36
C ASN A 86 12.65 8.58 2.89
N GLU A 87 13.37 9.57 2.38
CA GLU A 87 13.25 10.02 1.00
C GLU A 87 13.62 8.92 -0.02
N ASN A 88 14.56 8.03 0.29
CA ASN A 88 14.98 6.95 -0.61
C ASN A 88 13.83 5.94 -0.80
N LEU A 89 13.11 5.58 0.28
CA LEU A 89 11.92 4.76 0.14
C LEU A 89 10.85 5.46 -0.72
N ALA A 90 10.61 6.75 -0.48
CA ALA A 90 9.65 7.51 -1.27
C ALA A 90 10.02 7.53 -2.76
N MET A 91 11.31 7.73 -3.08
CA MET A 91 11.81 7.63 -4.45
C MET A 91 11.61 6.24 -5.04
N GLY A 92 12.00 5.20 -4.33
CA GLY A 92 11.82 3.82 -4.78
C GLY A 92 10.36 3.50 -5.10
N ILE A 93 9.41 3.93 -4.26
CA ILE A 93 7.96 3.77 -4.53
C ILE A 93 7.57 4.52 -5.82
N CYS A 94 8.08 5.72 -6.04
CA CYS A 94 7.85 6.49 -7.27
C CYS A 94 8.48 5.82 -8.51
N GLU A 95 9.49 5.01 -8.34
CA GLU A 95 10.15 4.21 -9.39
C GLU A 95 9.51 2.82 -9.57
N GLY A 96 8.51 2.50 -8.78
CA GLY A 96 7.74 1.24 -8.90
C GLY A 96 8.10 0.17 -7.88
N LEU A 97 8.95 0.47 -6.88
CA LEU A 97 9.25 -0.46 -5.79
C LEU A 97 7.96 -0.94 -5.14
N LYS A 98 7.84 -2.25 -4.95
CA LYS A 98 6.74 -2.91 -4.26
C LYS A 98 7.24 -3.63 -3.00
N PRO A 99 6.43 -3.70 -1.95
CA PRO A 99 6.79 -4.47 -0.77
C PRO A 99 6.80 -5.96 -1.09
N GLU A 100 7.64 -6.70 -0.40
CA GLU A 100 7.74 -8.15 -0.52
C GLU A 100 6.48 -8.84 0.04
N ILE A 101 6.00 -9.86 -0.66
CA ILE A 101 4.89 -10.70 -0.21
C ILE A 101 5.48 -11.97 0.43
N LYS A 102 5.50 -12.01 1.76
CA LYS A 102 6.15 -13.06 2.56
C LYS A 102 5.39 -14.39 2.62
N CYS A 103 4.18 -14.49 2.09
CA CYS A 103 3.37 -15.70 2.17
C CYS A 103 2.50 -15.88 0.93
N GLU A 104 1.95 -17.08 0.79
CA GLU A 104 0.99 -17.37 -0.28
C GLU A 104 -0.35 -16.73 0.04
N ILE A 105 -0.83 -15.90 -0.87
CA ILE A 105 -2.12 -15.21 -0.79
C ILE A 105 -3.10 -15.87 -1.78
N PRO A 106 -4.36 -16.13 -1.38
CA PRO A 106 -5.38 -16.61 -2.33
C PRO A 106 -5.45 -15.71 -3.57
N GLN A 107 -5.41 -16.32 -4.75
CA GLN A 107 -5.21 -15.61 -6.03
C GLN A 107 -6.21 -14.47 -6.24
N PHE A 108 -7.50 -14.68 -5.87
CA PHE A 108 -8.52 -13.63 -6.02
C PHE A 108 -8.26 -12.39 -5.15
N LEU A 109 -7.66 -12.55 -3.95
CA LEU A 109 -7.27 -11.42 -3.10
C LEU A 109 -6.01 -10.73 -3.62
N LYS A 110 -5.04 -11.53 -4.09
CA LYS A 110 -3.82 -11.01 -4.71
C LYS A 110 -4.13 -10.13 -5.92
N GLU A 111 -5.01 -10.57 -6.81
CA GLU A 111 -5.43 -9.81 -7.99
C GLU A 111 -6.11 -8.48 -7.62
N ILE A 112 -6.96 -8.45 -6.59
CA ILE A 112 -7.59 -7.22 -6.10
C ILE A 112 -6.54 -6.29 -5.53
N MET A 113 -5.65 -6.79 -4.68
CA MET A 113 -4.58 -6.03 -4.07
C MET A 113 -3.64 -5.41 -5.13
N GLU A 114 -3.20 -6.20 -6.10
CA GLU A 114 -2.32 -5.75 -7.18
C GLU A 114 -2.96 -4.67 -8.06
N LYS A 115 -4.26 -4.75 -8.31
CA LYS A 115 -5.00 -3.67 -8.99
C LYS A 115 -5.05 -2.39 -8.16
N CYS A 116 -5.22 -2.49 -6.84
CA CYS A 116 -5.26 -1.31 -5.99
C CYS A 116 -3.95 -0.52 -6.00
N TRP A 117 -2.80 -1.19 -6.01
CA TRP A 117 -1.50 -0.52 -6.03
C TRP A 117 -0.89 -0.37 -7.44
N ASN A 118 -1.72 -0.39 -8.49
CA ASN A 118 -1.26 -0.08 -9.83
C ASN A 118 -0.55 1.29 -9.84
N PHE A 119 0.54 1.38 -10.60
CA PHE A 119 1.29 2.62 -10.72
C PHE A 119 0.43 3.76 -11.27
N GLU A 120 -0.32 3.47 -12.34
CA GLU A 120 -1.22 4.42 -12.98
C GLU A 120 -2.53 4.54 -12.18
N PRO A 121 -2.87 5.74 -11.63
CA PRO A 121 -4.07 5.94 -10.82
C PRO A 121 -5.37 5.56 -11.53
N LEU A 122 -5.45 5.80 -12.85
CA LEU A 122 -6.64 5.50 -13.66
C LEU A 122 -6.89 3.99 -13.85
N ASN A 123 -5.87 3.16 -13.64
CA ASN A 123 -5.99 1.70 -13.72
C ASN A 123 -6.39 1.08 -12.38
N ARG A 124 -6.46 1.86 -11.31
CA ARG A 124 -6.93 1.39 -10.00
C ARG A 124 -8.45 1.33 -9.98
N PRO A 125 -9.04 0.33 -9.32
CA PRO A 125 -10.50 0.27 -9.17
C PRO A 125 -11.02 1.44 -8.34
N THR A 126 -12.26 1.82 -8.55
CA THR A 126 -12.99 2.71 -7.65
C THR A 126 -13.40 1.98 -6.36
N ALA A 127 -13.78 2.72 -5.32
CA ALA A 127 -14.29 2.14 -4.08
C ALA A 127 -15.58 1.31 -4.31
N GLU A 128 -16.44 1.75 -5.22
CA GLU A 128 -17.66 1.05 -5.62
C GLU A 128 -17.35 -0.27 -6.33
N GLU A 129 -16.38 -0.27 -7.23
CA GLU A 129 -15.92 -1.49 -7.94
C GLU A 129 -15.28 -2.46 -6.95
N LEU A 130 -14.46 -1.98 -6.00
CA LEU A 130 -13.88 -2.82 -4.93
C LEU A 130 -14.97 -3.43 -4.05
N GLY A 131 -15.95 -2.63 -3.61
CA GLY A 131 -17.07 -3.11 -2.83
C GLY A 131 -17.85 -4.20 -3.58
N SER A 132 -18.08 -3.99 -4.90
CA SER A 132 -18.76 -4.97 -5.76
C SER A 132 -17.92 -6.23 -5.96
N GLN A 133 -16.60 -6.11 -6.13
CA GLN A 133 -15.70 -7.26 -6.31
C GLN A 133 -15.60 -8.08 -5.04
N LEU A 134 -15.34 -7.44 -3.89
CA LEU A 134 -15.23 -8.11 -2.59
C LEU A 134 -16.57 -8.72 -2.16
N GLY A 135 -17.68 -8.05 -2.44
CA GLY A 135 -19.03 -8.54 -2.15
C GLY A 135 -19.38 -9.85 -2.87
N LYS A 136 -18.74 -10.18 -4.01
CA LYS A 136 -18.90 -11.48 -4.67
C LYS A 136 -18.37 -12.64 -3.85
N TYR A 137 -17.44 -12.37 -2.94
CA TYR A 137 -16.77 -13.36 -2.08
C TYR A 137 -17.36 -13.39 -0.66
N ASP A 138 -18.41 -12.61 -0.37
CA ASP A 138 -19.14 -12.64 0.90
C ASP A 138 -19.66 -14.07 1.18
N TYR A 139 -19.77 -14.39 2.45
CA TYR A 139 -20.32 -15.69 2.92
C TYR A 139 -21.70 -16.02 2.34
N ARG A 140 -22.43 -15.02 1.82
CA ARG A 140 -23.73 -15.13 1.13
C ARG A 140 -23.60 -15.44 -0.36
N CYS A 141 -22.39 -15.54 -0.91
CA CYS A 141 -22.18 -15.88 -2.31
C CYS A 141 -22.75 -17.27 -2.65
N ASN A 142 -22.98 -17.52 -3.94
CA ASN A 142 -23.46 -18.82 -4.37
C ASN A 142 -22.47 -19.95 -4.04
N ASN A 143 -22.97 -21.19 -3.98
CA ASN A 143 -22.19 -22.35 -3.54
C ASN A 143 -20.96 -22.61 -4.42
N GLU A 144 -21.00 -22.29 -5.71
CA GLU A 144 -19.88 -22.51 -6.62
C GLU A 144 -18.72 -21.54 -6.35
N ILE A 145 -19.02 -20.25 -6.19
CA ILE A 145 -18.02 -19.25 -5.82
C ILE A 145 -17.43 -19.59 -4.45
N ARG A 146 -18.26 -19.96 -3.48
CA ARG A 146 -17.79 -20.36 -2.13
C ARG A 146 -16.83 -21.53 -2.20
N LYS A 147 -17.10 -22.53 -3.03
CA LYS A 147 -16.24 -23.69 -3.21
C LYS A 147 -14.89 -23.31 -3.80
N GLN A 148 -14.88 -22.43 -4.81
CA GLN A 148 -13.64 -21.92 -5.42
C GLN A 148 -12.81 -21.10 -4.42
N VAL A 149 -13.43 -20.19 -3.66
CA VAL A 149 -12.79 -19.39 -2.60
C VAL A 149 -12.19 -20.31 -1.54
N ASN A 150 -12.96 -21.26 -1.01
CA ASN A 150 -12.47 -22.20 0.00
C ASN A 150 -11.30 -23.05 -0.52
N ASN A 151 -11.33 -23.46 -1.79
CA ASN A 151 -10.23 -24.20 -2.38
C ASN A 151 -8.94 -23.37 -2.43
N GLN A 152 -9.00 -22.12 -2.88
CA GLN A 152 -7.84 -21.22 -2.91
C GLN A 152 -7.30 -20.94 -1.50
N ILE A 153 -8.17 -20.69 -0.53
CA ILE A 153 -7.78 -20.49 0.88
C ILE A 153 -7.06 -21.73 1.42
N ASN A 154 -7.59 -22.92 1.13
CA ASN A 154 -6.99 -24.18 1.58
C ASN A 154 -5.61 -24.42 0.95
N VAL A 155 -5.43 -24.05 -0.33
CA VAL A 155 -4.12 -24.13 -1.00
C VAL A 155 -3.13 -23.19 -0.33
N ALA A 156 -3.49 -21.92 -0.16
CA ALA A 156 -2.65 -20.94 0.51
C ALA A 156 -2.28 -21.37 1.94
N ASN A 157 -3.24 -21.84 2.73
CA ASN A 157 -3.00 -22.32 4.10
C ASN A 157 -2.05 -23.53 4.15
N LYS A 158 -2.11 -24.43 3.16
CA LYS A 158 -1.16 -25.55 3.07
C LYS A 158 0.26 -25.09 2.77
N SER A 159 0.41 -24.14 1.88
CA SER A 159 1.71 -23.54 1.52
C SER A 159 2.30 -22.77 2.70
N ASN A 160 1.46 -22.09 3.47
CA ASN A 160 1.86 -21.27 4.59
C ASN A 160 2.05 -22.03 5.93
N LYS A 161 2.17 -23.35 5.92
CA LYS A 161 2.32 -24.14 7.16
C LYS A 161 3.49 -23.71 8.04
N ASN A 162 4.57 -23.26 7.41
CA ASN A 162 5.80 -22.80 8.07
C ASN A 162 5.91 -21.28 8.05
N PHE A 163 4.81 -20.56 7.79
CA PHE A 163 4.82 -19.11 7.76
C PHE A 163 5.18 -18.55 9.15
N ILE A 164 6.18 -17.68 9.17
CA ILE A 164 6.62 -16.98 10.38
C ILE A 164 5.82 -15.70 10.47
N GLN A 165 5.07 -15.52 11.56
CA GLN A 165 4.39 -14.25 11.81
C GLN A 165 5.41 -13.13 12.02
N TYR A 166 5.00 -11.93 11.63
CA TYR A 166 5.80 -10.72 11.86
C TYR A 166 6.15 -10.56 13.35
N ASP A 167 7.44 -10.41 13.62
CA ASP A 167 7.98 -10.03 14.92
C ASP A 167 8.28 -8.52 14.90
N PRO A 168 7.67 -7.70 15.75
CA PRO A 168 7.99 -6.27 15.83
C PRO A 168 9.46 -5.95 16.09
N ASN A 169 10.23 -6.88 16.64
CA ASN A 169 11.67 -6.70 16.91
C ASN A 169 12.53 -6.71 15.63
N VAL A 170 12.04 -7.27 14.53
CA VAL A 170 12.75 -7.25 13.23
C VAL A 170 12.48 -5.97 12.43
N LYS A 171 11.68 -5.06 12.98
CA LYS A 171 11.40 -3.78 12.37
C LYS A 171 12.67 -2.90 12.32
N HIS A 172 12.95 -2.31 11.16
CA HIS A 172 14.03 -1.32 11.06
C HIS A 172 13.78 -0.15 12.03
N SER A 173 14.84 0.36 12.69
CA SER A 173 14.71 1.43 13.70
C SER A 173 14.08 2.71 13.13
N GLU A 174 14.29 3.01 11.85
CA GLU A 174 13.71 4.15 11.15
C GLU A 174 12.43 3.82 10.38
N ALA A 175 11.84 2.63 10.55
CA ALA A 175 10.54 2.31 10.00
C ALA A 175 9.45 2.97 10.86
N ILE A 176 8.78 4.00 10.32
CA ILE A 176 7.81 4.86 11.02
C ILE A 176 6.44 4.67 10.40
N TYR A 177 5.46 4.25 11.22
CA TYR A 177 4.07 3.99 10.80
C TYR A 177 3.07 4.99 11.40
N THR A 178 3.55 6.16 11.79
CA THR A 178 2.70 7.28 12.21
C THR A 178 2.71 8.39 11.16
N SER A 179 1.58 9.02 10.94
CA SER A 179 1.44 10.15 10.02
C SER A 179 2.37 11.30 10.43
N ARG A 180 3.02 11.90 9.46
CA ARG A 180 3.94 13.01 9.66
C ARG A 180 4.03 13.93 8.45
N HIS A 181 4.49 15.13 8.66
CA HIS A 181 4.83 16.05 7.58
C HIS A 181 6.03 15.53 6.77
N LEU A 182 5.94 15.59 5.45
CA LEU A 182 6.98 15.15 4.50
C LEU A 182 7.52 16.34 3.72
N PRO A 183 8.49 17.09 4.27
CA PRO A 183 8.96 18.36 3.69
C PRO A 183 9.72 18.20 2.37
N PHE A 184 10.18 16.97 2.06
CA PHE A 184 10.87 16.65 0.82
C PHE A 184 9.90 16.48 -0.37
N VAL A 185 8.62 16.26 -0.11
CA VAL A 185 7.58 16.24 -1.16
C VAL A 185 7.22 17.68 -1.47
N LYS A 186 7.86 18.23 -2.48
CA LYS A 186 7.55 19.58 -2.96
C LYS A 186 6.45 19.50 -4.00
N SER A 187 5.34 20.20 -3.76
CA SER A 187 4.36 20.43 -4.79
C SER A 187 5.03 21.26 -5.90
N LYS A 188 5.30 20.62 -7.02
CA LYS A 188 5.71 21.33 -8.22
C LYS A 188 4.47 22.01 -8.79
N LYS A 189 4.39 23.35 -8.72
CA LYS A 189 3.58 24.11 -9.67
C LYS A 189 4.12 23.76 -11.05
N PHE A 190 3.32 23.13 -11.87
CA PHE A 190 3.69 22.80 -13.25
C PHE A 190 3.92 24.10 -14.03
N GLU A 191 5.16 24.41 -14.31
CA GLU A 191 5.48 25.10 -15.55
C GLU A 191 5.52 24.01 -16.63
N THR A 192 4.61 24.14 -17.57
CA THR A 192 4.51 23.27 -18.75
C THR A 192 5.74 23.45 -19.62
N HIS A 193 6.78 22.65 -19.43
CA HIS A 193 7.84 22.47 -20.42
C HIS A 193 8.46 21.06 -20.31
N ASP A 194 8.32 20.35 -21.41
CA ASP A 194 9.12 19.24 -21.94
C ASP A 194 9.42 18.03 -21.05
N THR A 195 8.90 16.92 -21.54
CA THR A 195 9.36 15.56 -21.29
C THR A 195 10.89 15.44 -21.44
N LYS A 196 11.63 15.61 -20.36
CA LYS A 196 12.99 15.07 -20.24
C LYS A 196 12.97 13.92 -19.26
N GLN A 197 13.32 12.74 -19.78
CA GLN A 197 13.69 11.57 -19.00
C GLN A 197 14.62 11.99 -17.87
N CYS A 198 14.18 11.85 -16.63
CA CYS A 198 15.05 11.99 -15.49
C CYS A 198 15.93 10.73 -15.42
N ASN A 199 17.17 10.85 -15.89
CA ASN A 199 18.19 9.86 -15.59
C ASN A 199 18.61 10.05 -14.13
N PHE A 200 18.08 9.24 -13.23
CA PHE A 200 18.57 9.11 -11.87
C PHE A 200 19.60 8.00 -11.83
N VAL A 201 20.78 8.31 -11.33
CA VAL A 201 21.79 7.32 -10.96
C VAL A 201 21.35 6.74 -9.61
N ILE A 202 21.05 5.45 -9.59
CA ILE A 202 20.83 4.69 -8.36
C ILE A 202 22.19 4.65 -7.64
N PRO A 203 22.30 5.04 -6.36
CA PRO A 203 23.48 4.72 -5.59
C PRO A 203 23.58 3.19 -5.48
N ASP A 204 24.76 2.63 -5.74
CA ASP A 204 25.04 1.18 -5.76
C ASP A 204 24.75 0.49 -4.41
N ASP A 205 24.59 1.25 -3.34
CA ASP A 205 24.39 0.78 -1.96
C ASP A 205 23.07 0.01 -1.72
N ILE A 206 22.08 0.08 -2.64
CA ILE A 206 20.82 -0.67 -2.48
C ILE A 206 20.96 -2.11 -2.95
N ASN A 207 21.83 -2.39 -3.92
CA ASN A 207 22.04 -3.75 -4.43
C ASN A 207 22.85 -4.59 -3.43
N ASP A 208 23.78 -3.98 -2.70
CA ASP A 208 24.62 -4.69 -1.71
C ASP A 208 23.79 -5.22 -0.52
N ILE A 209 22.68 -4.56 -0.17
CA ILE A 209 21.79 -5.00 0.91
C ILE A 209 20.98 -6.24 0.51
N ILE A 210 20.73 -6.44 -0.78
CA ILE A 210 19.98 -7.60 -1.28
C ILE A 210 20.88 -8.83 -1.36
N GLU A 211 22.16 -8.67 -1.76
CA GLU A 211 23.10 -9.78 -1.86
C GLU A 211 23.62 -10.29 -0.50
N GLU A 212 23.75 -9.42 0.52
CA GLU A 212 24.19 -9.86 1.86
C GLU A 212 23.15 -10.74 2.57
N ASN A 213 21.87 -10.63 2.25
CA ASN A 213 20.83 -11.46 2.84
C ASN A 213 20.71 -12.86 2.20
N GLU A 214 21.22 -13.07 0.97
CA GLU A 214 21.23 -14.39 0.33
C GLU A 214 22.44 -15.27 0.76
N ILE A 215 23.48 -14.69 1.35
CA ILE A 215 24.70 -15.41 1.75
C ILE A 215 24.60 -16.02 3.16
N GLN A 216 23.60 -15.64 3.97
CA GLN A 216 23.44 -16.19 5.32
C GLN A 216 22.48 -17.40 5.42
N GLU A 217 21.92 -17.89 4.31
CA GLU A 217 21.04 -19.08 4.29
C GLU A 217 21.67 -20.32 3.60
N ASN A 218 23.00 -20.46 3.57
CA ASN A 218 23.67 -21.70 3.15
C ASN A 218 24.57 -22.28 4.25
#